data_eb533a3e88a8c71210aac420c058dc66
#
_entry.id   eb533a3e88a8c71210aac420c058dc66
#
_cell.length_a   1.000
_cell.length_b   1.000
_cell.length_c   1.000
_cell.angle_alpha   90.00
_cell.angle_beta   90.00
_cell.angle_gamma   90.00
#
_symmetry.space_group_name_H-M   'P 1'
#
loop_
_entity.id
_entity.type
_entity.pdbx_description
1 polymer ?
#
loop_
_entity_poly.entity_id
_entity_poly.type
_entity_poly.pdbx_seq_one_letter_code
_entity_poly.pdbx_strand_id
1 'polypeptide(L)'
;RAVSRFGSTETEELRVQSAKMLATAMYLMRGTPFIYQGEEIGMTNYPFVSPDELRDVESINLLHEAEKEGNRAWAWNGILHKGRDNARTPVQWDSTDNAGFTTGTPWIQVHPNYKQINVENATEDPDSILHHYRKLIALRKGNDILKYGDFEMLHPSHEKLFIYRREYGADSVIV
;
A
#
# COMPACT_ATOMS: atom_id res chain seq x y z
N ARG A 1 1.77 3.10 4.18
CA ARG A 1 1.57 2.12 3.12
C ARG A 1 0.24 1.41 3.30
N ALA A 2 -0.44 1.11 2.20
CA ALA A 2 -1.79 0.54 2.24
C ALA A 2 -1.83 -0.79 3.00
N VAL A 3 -0.91 -1.70 2.71
CA VAL A 3 -0.86 -3.02 3.37
C VAL A 3 -0.62 -2.93 4.88
N SER A 4 0.21 -1.99 5.35
CA SER A 4 0.46 -1.78 6.78
C SER A 4 -0.70 -1.11 7.50
N ARG A 5 -1.58 -0.39 6.77
CA ARG A 5 -2.70 0.35 7.36
C ARG A 5 -3.99 -0.45 7.39
N PHE A 6 -4.24 -1.25 6.36
CA PHE A 6 -5.53 -1.91 6.11
C PHE A 6 -5.43 -3.42 6.02
N GLY A 7 -4.21 -3.97 5.97
CA GLY A 7 -3.93 -5.40 5.93
C GLY A 7 -3.17 -5.86 7.17
N SER A 8 -2.52 -7.02 7.07
CA SER A 8 -1.59 -7.54 8.06
C SER A 8 -0.18 -7.65 7.49
N THR A 9 0.81 -7.33 8.31
CA THR A 9 2.23 -7.47 8.00
C THR A 9 2.96 -8.34 9.04
N GLU A 10 2.21 -9.11 9.82
CA GLU A 10 2.75 -9.99 10.88
C GLU A 10 3.61 -11.12 10.34
N THR A 11 3.22 -11.66 9.18
CA THR A 11 3.99 -12.65 8.44
C THR A 11 4.07 -12.24 6.97
N GLU A 12 5.07 -12.78 6.24
CA GLU A 12 5.20 -12.54 4.81
C GLU A 12 3.96 -13.04 4.04
N GLU A 13 3.43 -14.18 4.41
CA GLU A 13 2.22 -14.74 3.79
C GLU A 13 1.01 -13.80 3.97
N LEU A 14 0.76 -13.32 5.19
CA LEU A 14 -0.34 -12.40 5.48
C LEU A 14 -0.14 -11.05 4.77
N ARG A 15 1.10 -10.56 4.66
CA ARG A 15 1.42 -9.36 3.89
C ARG A 15 1.03 -9.52 2.42
N VAL A 16 1.45 -10.62 1.79
CA VAL A 16 1.15 -10.91 0.38
C VAL A 16 -0.34 -11.07 0.14
N GLN A 17 -1.02 -11.85 0.98
CA GLN A 17 -2.48 -12.04 0.89
C GLN A 17 -3.24 -10.73 1.08
N SER A 18 -2.89 -9.93 2.08
CA SER A 18 -3.49 -8.63 2.35
C SER A 18 -3.29 -7.66 1.19
N ALA A 19 -2.08 -7.58 0.63
CA ALA A 19 -1.79 -6.68 -0.48
C ALA A 19 -2.57 -7.08 -1.74
N LYS A 20 -2.66 -8.37 -2.05
CA LYS A 20 -3.46 -8.87 -3.19
C LYS A 20 -4.96 -8.63 -3.00
N MET A 21 -5.47 -8.84 -1.78
CA MET A 21 -6.88 -8.56 -1.44
C MET A 21 -7.19 -7.08 -1.63
N LEU A 22 -6.38 -6.19 -1.06
CA LEU A 22 -6.56 -4.73 -1.19
C LEU A 22 -6.47 -4.27 -2.64
N ALA A 23 -5.51 -4.79 -3.41
CA ALA A 23 -5.39 -4.52 -4.84
C ALA A 23 -6.65 -4.94 -5.60
N THR A 24 -7.17 -6.15 -5.35
CA THR A 24 -8.39 -6.65 -6.00
C THR A 24 -9.58 -5.76 -5.65
N ALA A 25 -9.80 -5.50 -4.37
CA ALA A 25 -10.92 -4.67 -3.91
C ALA A 25 -10.89 -3.27 -4.56
N MET A 26 -9.72 -2.58 -4.53
CA MET A 26 -9.59 -1.22 -5.04
C MET A 26 -9.59 -1.14 -6.57
N TYR A 27 -8.88 -2.06 -7.23
CA TYR A 27 -8.63 -1.95 -8.67
C TYR A 27 -9.84 -2.29 -9.52
N LEU A 28 -10.77 -3.08 -8.98
CA LEU A 28 -11.99 -3.48 -9.68
C LEU A 28 -13.20 -2.58 -9.34
N MET A 29 -13.06 -1.63 -8.42
CA MET A 29 -14.10 -0.63 -8.14
C MET A 29 -14.36 0.28 -9.34
N ARG A 30 -15.52 0.96 -9.31
CA ARG A 30 -15.84 2.03 -10.27
C ARG A 30 -14.93 3.23 -10.04
N GLY A 31 -14.47 3.85 -11.12
CA GLY A 31 -13.60 5.02 -11.09
C GLY A 31 -12.24 4.74 -11.74
N THR A 32 -11.36 5.70 -11.70
CA THR A 32 -9.98 5.58 -12.18
C THR A 32 -9.10 5.06 -11.07
N PRO A 33 -8.57 3.83 -11.16
CA PRO A 33 -7.67 3.32 -10.15
C PRO A 33 -6.29 3.98 -10.26
N PHE A 34 -5.71 4.29 -9.11
CA PHE A 34 -4.33 4.76 -9.01
C PHE A 34 -3.51 3.73 -8.24
N ILE A 35 -2.32 3.43 -8.73
CA ILE A 35 -1.34 2.62 -8.02
C ILE A 35 -0.32 3.58 -7.43
N TYR A 36 -0.22 3.61 -6.10
CA TYR A 36 0.82 4.40 -5.46
C TYR A 36 2.12 3.59 -5.47
N GLN A 37 3.23 4.26 -5.80
CA GLN A 37 4.55 3.62 -5.91
C GLN A 37 4.88 2.74 -4.68
N GLY A 38 5.25 1.49 -4.95
CA GLY A 38 5.59 0.49 -3.94
C GLY A 38 4.40 -0.36 -3.45
N GLU A 39 3.16 0.00 -3.76
CA GLU A 39 2.00 -0.88 -3.47
C GLU A 39 2.08 -2.17 -4.29
N GLU A 40 2.53 -2.06 -5.53
CA GLU A 40 2.67 -3.16 -6.48
C GLU A 40 3.70 -4.23 -6.08
N ILE A 41 4.55 -3.93 -5.11
CA ILE A 41 5.47 -4.89 -4.50
C ILE A 41 5.19 -5.11 -3.01
N GLY A 42 4.14 -4.49 -2.49
CA GLY A 42 3.72 -4.63 -1.09
C GLY A 42 4.70 -4.03 -0.08
N MET A 43 5.29 -2.85 -0.38
CA MET A 43 6.12 -2.11 0.56
C MET A 43 5.34 -1.77 1.82
N THR A 44 6.00 -1.90 2.97
CA THR A 44 5.43 -1.66 4.29
C THR A 44 5.83 -0.29 4.86
N ASN A 45 5.19 0.11 5.96
CA ASN A 45 5.59 1.29 6.71
C ASN A 45 7.03 1.16 7.22
N TYR A 46 7.76 2.28 7.21
CA TYR A 46 9.13 2.33 7.72
C TYR A 46 9.13 2.28 9.27
N PRO A 47 10.04 1.51 9.88
CA PRO A 47 10.12 1.40 11.34
C PRO A 47 10.91 2.58 11.95
N PHE A 48 10.39 3.81 11.87
CA PHE A 48 11.03 4.99 12.47
C PHE A 48 11.26 4.77 13.97
N VAL A 49 12.48 5.08 14.42
CA VAL A 49 12.89 4.96 15.83
C VAL A 49 13.08 6.33 16.50
N SER A 50 13.29 7.39 15.72
CA SER A 50 13.49 8.75 16.22
C SER A 50 12.72 9.78 15.41
N PRO A 51 12.20 10.85 16.05
CA PRO A 51 11.66 12.01 15.34
C PRO A 51 12.64 12.69 14.38
N ASP A 52 13.94 12.58 14.60
CA ASP A 52 14.97 13.17 13.74
C ASP A 52 15.02 12.53 12.34
N GLU A 53 14.45 11.35 12.19
CA GLU A 53 14.31 10.65 10.91
C GLU A 53 13.17 11.20 10.06
N LEU A 54 12.22 11.93 10.66
CA LEU A 54 11.07 12.49 9.96
C LEU A 54 11.48 13.67 9.07
N ARG A 55 10.79 13.78 7.94
CA ARG A 55 10.90 14.88 6.97
C ARG A 55 9.57 15.60 6.76
N ASP A 56 8.48 14.98 7.18
CA ASP A 56 7.14 15.54 7.06
C ASP A 56 6.88 16.61 8.12
N VAL A 57 6.78 17.86 7.67
CA VAL A 57 6.54 19.03 8.54
C VAL A 57 5.27 18.88 9.39
N GLU A 58 4.23 18.27 8.83
CA GLU A 58 2.97 18.05 9.55
C GLU A 58 3.16 17.07 10.72
N SER A 59 3.91 15.98 10.49
CA SER A 59 4.25 15.01 11.54
C SER A 59 5.14 15.66 12.62
N ILE A 60 6.10 16.47 12.23
CA ILE A 60 6.99 17.19 13.17
C ILE A 60 6.19 18.19 14.03
N ASN A 61 5.32 18.98 13.41
CA ASN A 61 4.48 19.93 14.13
C ASN A 61 3.50 19.22 15.09
N LEU A 62 2.88 18.13 14.64
CA LEU A 62 2.02 17.32 15.51
C LEU A 62 2.76 16.82 16.76
N LEU A 63 4.00 16.38 16.62
CA LEU A 63 4.80 15.95 17.77
C LEU A 63 5.10 17.11 18.73
N HIS A 64 5.46 18.28 18.21
CA HIS A 64 5.74 19.47 19.04
C HIS A 64 4.50 19.94 19.82
N GLU A 65 3.31 19.89 19.18
CA GLU A 65 2.06 20.26 19.84
C GLU A 65 1.68 19.23 20.90
N ALA A 66 1.73 17.93 20.55
CA ALA A 66 1.43 16.84 21.47
C ALA A 66 2.39 16.77 22.68
N GLU A 67 3.63 17.21 22.52
CA GLU A 67 4.60 17.31 23.61
C GLU A 67 4.20 18.36 24.65
N LYS A 68 3.70 19.51 24.20
CA LYS A 68 3.17 20.57 25.08
C LYS A 68 1.94 20.13 25.86
N GLU A 69 1.13 19.24 25.27
CA GLU A 69 -0.09 18.69 25.83
C GLU A 69 0.13 17.40 26.65
N GLY A 70 1.36 16.87 26.71
CA GLY A 70 1.66 15.60 27.37
C GLY A 70 1.21 14.35 26.61
N ASN A 71 0.86 14.47 25.31
CA ASN A 71 0.32 13.41 24.48
C ASN A 71 1.32 12.86 23.45
N ARG A 72 2.61 13.08 23.64
CA ARG A 72 3.67 12.72 22.68
C ARG A 72 3.62 11.25 22.23
N ALA A 73 3.39 10.32 23.15
CA ALA A 73 3.36 8.89 22.82
C ALA A 73 2.21 8.54 21.86
N TRP A 74 1.04 9.16 22.04
CA TRP A 74 -0.09 9.02 21.14
C TRP A 74 0.22 9.56 19.74
N ALA A 75 0.79 10.76 19.66
CA ALA A 75 1.17 11.38 18.39
C ALA A 75 2.22 10.54 17.66
N TRP A 76 3.25 10.08 18.37
CA TRP A 76 4.29 9.22 17.80
C TRP A 76 3.70 7.93 17.21
N ASN A 77 2.87 7.23 17.97
CA ASN A 77 2.20 6.05 17.48
C ASN A 77 1.34 6.32 16.23
N GLY A 78 0.62 7.45 16.21
CA GLY A 78 -0.14 7.90 15.05
C GLY A 78 0.74 8.11 13.81
N ILE A 79 1.91 8.71 13.98
CA ILE A 79 2.87 8.97 12.90
C ILE A 79 3.46 7.68 12.35
N LEU A 80 3.83 6.73 13.21
CA LEU A 80 4.33 5.41 12.78
C LEU A 80 3.31 4.69 11.89
N HIS A 81 2.01 4.83 12.19
CA HIS A 81 0.96 4.15 11.44
C HIS A 81 0.47 4.91 10.20
N LYS A 82 0.43 6.26 10.27
CA LYS A 82 -0.27 7.09 9.27
C LYS A 82 0.55 8.24 8.71
N GLY A 83 1.77 8.47 9.21
CA GLY A 83 2.65 9.56 8.74
C GLY A 83 2.97 9.42 7.26
N ARG A 84 3.01 10.57 6.56
CA ARG A 84 3.23 10.62 5.11
C ARG A 84 4.61 10.12 4.69
N ASP A 85 5.61 10.20 5.55
CA ASP A 85 6.96 9.73 5.27
C ASP A 85 7.03 8.22 4.99
N ASN A 86 6.11 7.44 5.58
CA ASN A 86 5.96 6.02 5.24
C ASN A 86 5.75 5.78 3.74
N ALA A 87 5.04 6.67 3.06
CA ALA A 87 4.76 6.58 1.65
C ALA A 87 5.89 7.15 0.77
N ARG A 88 6.81 7.92 1.34
CA ARG A 88 7.89 8.64 0.64
C ARG A 88 9.25 7.94 0.70
N THR A 89 9.34 6.80 1.39
CA THR A 89 10.55 5.97 1.38
C THR A 89 10.92 5.58 -0.05
N PRO A 90 12.22 5.47 -0.39
CA PRO A 90 12.67 5.05 -1.71
C PRO A 90 12.02 3.74 -2.17
N VAL A 91 11.67 3.67 -3.45
CA VAL A 91 11.22 2.41 -4.05
C VAL A 91 12.37 1.41 -4.02
N GLN A 92 12.07 0.21 -3.59
CA GLN A 92 13.03 -0.88 -3.45
C GLN A 92 13.14 -1.62 -4.79
N TRP A 93 14.21 -1.34 -5.56
CA TRP A 93 14.38 -1.91 -6.89
C TRP A 93 15.02 -3.30 -6.86
N ASP A 94 16.07 -3.45 -6.03
CA ASP A 94 16.86 -4.69 -5.91
C ASP A 94 17.46 -4.84 -4.51
N SER A 95 18.33 -5.84 -4.35
CA SER A 95 19.02 -6.16 -3.10
C SER A 95 20.37 -5.45 -2.90
N THR A 96 20.76 -4.56 -3.83
CA THR A 96 22.01 -3.79 -3.74
C THR A 96 21.89 -2.61 -2.77
N ASP A 97 22.99 -1.91 -2.52
CA ASP A 97 23.02 -0.76 -1.61
C ASP A 97 21.96 0.28 -1.99
N ASN A 98 21.31 0.85 -0.96
CA ASN A 98 20.17 1.74 -1.09
C ASN A 98 19.01 1.16 -1.93
N ALA A 99 18.87 -0.18 -1.95
CA ALA A 99 17.86 -0.88 -2.73
C ALA A 99 17.89 -0.56 -4.24
N GLY A 100 19.07 -0.30 -4.81
CA GLY A 100 19.23 0.12 -6.19
C GLY A 100 18.62 1.49 -6.52
N PHE A 101 18.13 2.23 -5.53
CA PHE A 101 17.45 3.52 -5.73
C PHE A 101 18.41 4.66 -6.04
N THR A 102 19.56 4.72 -5.35
CA THR A 102 20.55 5.79 -5.51
C THR A 102 21.95 5.33 -5.10
N THR A 103 22.96 5.94 -5.69
CA THR A 103 24.37 5.80 -5.26
C THR A 103 24.76 6.84 -4.19
N GLY A 104 23.90 7.83 -3.92
CA GLY A 104 24.09 8.86 -2.89
C GLY A 104 23.33 8.55 -1.61
N THR A 105 23.22 9.53 -0.71
CA THR A 105 22.41 9.43 0.50
C THR A 105 20.94 9.70 0.16
N PRO A 106 20.02 8.77 0.39
CA PRO A 106 18.60 8.99 0.13
C PRO A 106 18.02 10.03 1.10
N TRP A 107 17.04 10.81 0.64
CA TRP A 107 16.38 11.83 1.44
C TRP A 107 15.64 11.27 2.67
N ILE A 108 14.96 10.15 2.50
CA ILE A 108 14.41 9.33 3.59
C ILE A 108 15.10 7.96 3.52
N GLN A 109 15.29 7.33 4.65
CA GLN A 109 15.95 6.03 4.76
C GLN A 109 15.27 4.96 3.90
N VAL A 110 16.07 4.09 3.30
CA VAL A 110 15.58 2.88 2.64
C VAL A 110 15.08 1.90 3.71
N HIS A 111 13.92 1.29 3.49
CA HIS A 111 13.37 0.33 4.44
C HIS A 111 14.30 -0.89 4.60
N PRO A 112 14.59 -1.34 5.82
CA PRO A 112 15.56 -2.42 6.06
C PRO A 112 15.18 -3.77 5.43
N ASN A 113 13.90 -3.98 5.06
CA ASN A 113 13.45 -5.20 4.40
C ASN A 113 13.68 -5.23 2.88
N TYR A 114 14.41 -4.28 2.31
CA TYR A 114 14.60 -4.16 0.86
C TYR A 114 15.24 -5.39 0.20
N LYS A 115 16.00 -6.18 0.96
CA LYS A 115 16.59 -7.42 0.43
C LYS A 115 15.55 -8.51 0.15
N GLN A 116 14.42 -8.46 0.83
CA GLN A 116 13.30 -9.39 0.65
C GLN A 116 12.20 -8.80 -0.23
N ILE A 117 11.85 -7.54 0.01
CA ILE A 117 10.77 -6.84 -0.69
C ILE A 117 11.39 -5.86 -1.68
N ASN A 118 11.46 -6.25 -2.95
CA ASN A 118 11.96 -5.40 -4.01
C ASN A 118 11.37 -5.81 -5.38
N VAL A 119 11.60 -4.97 -6.39
CA VAL A 119 11.05 -5.17 -7.75
C VAL A 119 11.69 -6.40 -8.41
N GLU A 120 12.99 -6.62 -8.20
CA GLU A 120 13.71 -7.76 -8.79
C GLU A 120 13.09 -9.08 -8.32
N ASN A 121 13.01 -9.31 -7.00
CA ASN A 121 12.38 -10.50 -6.43
C ASN A 121 10.92 -10.65 -6.85
N ALA A 122 10.17 -9.53 -6.85
CA ALA A 122 8.77 -9.55 -7.26
C ALA A 122 8.58 -9.87 -8.74
N THR A 123 9.56 -9.58 -9.58
CA THR A 123 9.53 -9.90 -11.01
C THR A 123 9.82 -11.40 -11.26
N GLU A 124 10.69 -11.99 -10.46
CA GLU A 124 11.06 -13.40 -10.57
C GLU A 124 9.97 -14.36 -10.02
N ASP A 125 9.20 -13.92 -9.03
CA ASP A 125 8.12 -14.73 -8.45
C ASP A 125 6.80 -14.57 -9.24
N PRO A 126 6.34 -15.60 -9.98
CA PRO A 126 5.09 -15.54 -10.77
C PRO A 126 3.82 -15.35 -9.91
N ASP A 127 3.90 -15.62 -8.60
CA ASP A 127 2.81 -15.44 -7.66
C ASP A 127 2.94 -14.15 -6.82
N SER A 128 3.90 -13.29 -7.16
CA SER A 128 4.10 -12.03 -6.45
C SER A 128 2.89 -11.08 -6.52
N ILE A 129 2.91 -10.07 -5.65
CA ILE A 129 1.96 -8.94 -5.68
C ILE A 129 2.06 -8.20 -7.02
N LEU A 130 3.26 -8.03 -7.57
CA LEU A 130 3.51 -7.37 -8.85
C LEU A 130 2.78 -8.08 -10.01
N HIS A 131 2.90 -9.40 -10.08
CA HIS A 131 2.19 -10.18 -11.10
C HIS A 131 0.68 -10.19 -10.88
N HIS A 132 0.22 -10.09 -9.63
CA HIS A 132 -1.19 -9.91 -9.33
C HIS A 132 -1.72 -8.57 -9.88
N TYR A 133 -1.01 -7.45 -9.66
CA TYR A 133 -1.35 -6.16 -10.26
C TYR A 133 -1.36 -6.22 -11.80
N ARG A 134 -0.40 -6.87 -12.42
CA ARG A 134 -0.39 -7.08 -13.88
C ARG A 134 -1.64 -7.80 -14.37
N LYS A 135 -2.06 -8.85 -13.66
CA LYS A 135 -3.31 -9.60 -13.97
C LYS A 135 -4.54 -8.69 -13.82
N LEU A 136 -4.64 -7.91 -12.75
CA LEU A 136 -5.75 -6.98 -12.52
C LEU A 136 -5.83 -5.88 -13.59
N ILE A 137 -4.69 -5.32 -14.00
CA ILE A 137 -4.61 -4.33 -15.07
C ILE A 137 -5.10 -4.92 -16.39
N ALA A 138 -4.62 -6.11 -16.75
CA ALA A 138 -5.03 -6.79 -17.98
C ALA A 138 -6.53 -7.11 -17.96
N LEU A 139 -7.04 -7.65 -16.84
CA LEU A 139 -8.44 -7.94 -16.64
C LEU A 139 -9.32 -6.70 -16.82
N ARG A 140 -8.96 -5.58 -16.15
CA ARG A 140 -9.71 -4.33 -16.26
C ARG A 140 -9.68 -3.74 -17.67
N LYS A 141 -8.51 -3.75 -18.34
CA LYS A 141 -8.39 -3.26 -19.71
C LYS A 141 -9.22 -4.06 -20.71
N GLY A 142 -9.33 -5.37 -20.51
CA GLY A 142 -10.09 -6.27 -21.37
C GLY A 142 -11.58 -6.35 -21.07
N ASN A 143 -12.09 -5.67 -20.01
CA ASN A 143 -13.45 -5.90 -19.54
C ASN A 143 -14.21 -4.58 -19.33
N ASP A 144 -15.28 -4.40 -20.13
CA ASP A 144 -16.10 -3.18 -20.10
C ASP A 144 -16.92 -3.05 -18.81
N ILE A 145 -17.32 -4.15 -18.19
CA ILE A 145 -18.00 -4.13 -16.90
C ILE A 145 -17.13 -3.43 -15.85
N LEU A 146 -15.83 -3.74 -15.81
CA LEU A 146 -14.89 -3.18 -14.85
C LEU A 146 -14.53 -1.72 -15.16
N LYS A 147 -14.60 -1.31 -16.43
CA LYS A 147 -14.33 0.08 -16.84
C LYS A 147 -15.54 1.00 -16.62
N TYR A 148 -16.69 0.58 -17.13
CA TYR A 148 -17.85 1.45 -17.30
C TYR A 148 -19.06 1.03 -16.46
N GLY A 149 -19.08 -0.21 -15.96
CA GLY A 149 -20.20 -0.76 -15.23
C GLY A 149 -20.59 0.04 -13.99
N ASP A 150 -21.85 -0.02 -13.64
CA ASP A 150 -22.36 0.55 -12.39
C ASP A 150 -21.77 -0.17 -11.19
N PHE A 151 -21.93 0.43 -10.03
CA PHE A 151 -21.38 -0.08 -8.77
C PHE A 151 -22.48 -0.14 -7.72
N GLU A 152 -22.60 -1.29 -7.07
CA GLU A 152 -23.50 -1.48 -5.94
C GLU A 152 -22.77 -2.22 -4.82
N MET A 153 -22.77 -1.61 -3.63
CA MET A 153 -22.26 -2.27 -2.43
C MET A 153 -23.26 -3.31 -1.95
N LEU A 154 -22.80 -4.55 -1.81
CA LEU A 154 -23.59 -5.63 -1.23
C LEU A 154 -23.25 -5.78 0.25
N HIS A 155 -24.27 -6.02 1.09
CA HIS A 155 -24.10 -6.18 2.53
C HIS A 155 -23.29 -5.05 3.21
N PRO A 156 -23.64 -3.76 3.03
CA PRO A 156 -22.83 -2.62 3.44
C PRO A 156 -22.58 -2.53 4.96
N SER A 157 -23.41 -3.21 5.76
CA SER A 157 -23.28 -3.26 7.23
C SER A 157 -22.51 -4.47 7.73
N HIS A 158 -21.94 -5.30 6.86
CA HIS A 158 -21.20 -6.48 7.28
C HIS A 158 -19.78 -6.11 7.71
N GLU A 159 -19.43 -6.41 8.96
CA GLU A 159 -18.18 -5.94 9.59
C GLU A 159 -16.90 -6.56 8.99
N LYS A 160 -16.99 -7.73 8.35
CA LYS A 160 -15.83 -8.50 7.86
C LYS A 160 -15.77 -8.68 6.37
N LEU A 161 -16.83 -8.30 5.64
CA LEU A 161 -16.90 -8.50 4.20
C LEU A 161 -17.03 -7.16 3.48
N PHE A 162 -16.25 -6.98 2.44
CA PHE A 162 -16.35 -5.87 1.50
C PHE A 162 -16.69 -6.49 0.14
N ILE A 163 -17.98 -6.49 -0.21
CA ILE A 163 -18.51 -7.14 -1.41
C ILE A 163 -19.24 -6.10 -2.23
N TYR A 164 -19.01 -6.08 -3.53
CA TYR A 164 -19.73 -5.21 -4.44
C TYR A 164 -20.01 -5.90 -5.77
N ARG A 165 -21.07 -5.42 -6.42
CA ARG A 165 -21.47 -5.81 -7.76
C ARG A 165 -21.12 -4.72 -8.76
N ARG A 166 -20.66 -5.13 -9.94
CA ARG A 166 -20.51 -4.29 -11.13
C ARG A 166 -21.44 -4.81 -12.20
N GLU A 167 -22.16 -3.94 -12.89
CA GLU A 167 -23.11 -4.28 -13.95
C GLU A 167 -22.87 -3.42 -15.19
N TYR A 168 -22.94 -4.05 -16.37
CA TYR A 168 -22.85 -3.34 -17.65
C TYR A 168 -23.67 -4.11 -18.71
N GLY A 169 -24.76 -3.48 -19.20
CA GLY A 169 -25.70 -4.14 -20.08
C GLY A 169 -26.44 -5.29 -19.38
N ALA A 170 -26.33 -6.48 -19.92
CA ALA A 170 -26.95 -7.70 -19.33
C ALA A 170 -25.98 -8.49 -18.42
N ASP A 171 -24.72 -8.06 -18.33
CA ASP A 171 -23.67 -8.79 -17.63
C ASP A 171 -23.39 -8.19 -16.25
N SER A 172 -23.04 -9.04 -15.29
CA SER A 172 -22.66 -8.62 -13.95
C SER A 172 -21.46 -9.42 -13.41
N VAL A 173 -20.72 -8.83 -12.50
CA VAL A 173 -19.64 -9.46 -11.76
C VAL A 173 -19.72 -9.07 -10.29
N ILE A 174 -19.44 -10.01 -9.40
CA ILE A 174 -19.31 -9.79 -7.95
C ILE A 174 -17.82 -9.87 -7.59
N VAL A 175 -17.37 -8.92 -6.81
CA VAL A 175 -16.00 -8.81 -6.30
C VAL A 175 -16.02 -8.85 -4.77
#